data_c7e814a81cecfdbeec7a287d1325460f
#
_entry.id   c7e814a81cecfdbeec7a287d1325460f
#
_cell.length_a   1.000
_cell.length_b   1.000
_cell.length_c   1.000
_cell.angle_alpha   90.00
_cell.angle_beta   90.00
_cell.angle_gamma   90.00
#
_symmetry.space_group_name_H-M   'P 1'
#
loop_
_entity.id
_entity.type
_entity.pdbx_description
1 polymer ?
#
loop_
_entity_poly.entity_id
_entity_poly.type
_entity_poly.pdbx_seq_one_letter_code
_entity_poly.pdbx_strand_id
1 'polypeptide(L)'
;RSILPGQALAMMNSAFTNEEAVNFAKRLRTEAPDDPRRQIGLAIELALARSATARELDYGMEFIEVMMREHKLSPEEAFNRFTLLVLNLNEFFFVD
;
A
#
# COMPACT_ATOMS: atom_id res chain seq x y z
N ARG A 1 9.78 12.79 -2.82
CA ARG A 1 9.05 13.34 -1.70
C ARG A 1 7.99 12.34 -1.22
N SER A 2 7.94 12.14 0.08
CA SER A 2 7.00 11.19 0.66
C SER A 2 5.64 11.80 0.87
N ILE A 3 4.61 10.97 0.78
CA ILE A 3 3.25 11.35 1.11
C ILE A 3 2.98 10.88 2.53
N LEU A 4 2.55 11.80 3.40
CA LEU A 4 2.21 11.44 4.77
C LEU A 4 0.96 10.57 4.76
N PRO A 5 0.89 9.55 5.65
CA PRO A 5 -0.26 8.63 5.64
C PRO A 5 -1.62 9.32 5.69
N GLY A 6 -1.76 10.36 6.51
CA GLY A 6 -3.01 11.09 6.57
C GLY A 6 -3.37 11.78 5.28
N GLN A 7 -2.38 12.36 4.60
CA GLN A 7 -2.61 13.00 3.31
C GLN A 7 -2.98 11.98 2.25
N ALA A 8 -2.31 10.83 2.26
CA ALA A 8 -2.61 9.78 1.30
C ALA A 8 -4.06 9.32 1.43
N LEU A 9 -4.53 9.12 2.66
CA LEU A 9 -5.90 8.70 2.88
C LEU A 9 -6.91 9.76 2.40
N ALA A 10 -6.59 11.03 2.62
CA ALA A 10 -7.47 12.12 2.21
C ALA A 10 -7.56 12.25 0.69
N MET A 11 -6.53 11.81 -0.03
CA MET A 11 -6.48 11.89 -1.48
C MET A 11 -7.16 10.72 -2.18
N MET A 12 -7.60 9.73 -1.45
CA MET A 12 -8.23 8.55 -2.02
C MET A 12 -9.67 8.83 -2.40
N ASN A 13 -9.84 9.28 -3.61
CA ASN A 13 -11.14 9.45 -4.21
C ASN A 13 -11.36 8.33 -5.20
N SER A 14 -11.56 7.30 -4.74
CA SER A 14 -11.65 6.02 -5.27
C SER A 14 -12.18 5.74 -6.64
N ALA A 15 -11.26 5.64 -7.57
CA ALA A 15 -11.49 4.82 -8.74
C ALA A 15 -11.56 3.35 -8.32
N PHE A 16 -10.89 3.00 -7.22
CA PHE A 16 -10.90 1.63 -6.71
C PHE A 16 -11.53 1.59 -5.32
N THR A 17 -12.32 0.55 -5.08
CA THR A 17 -13.08 0.40 -3.85
C THR A 17 -12.30 -0.37 -2.79
N ASN A 18 -12.83 -0.34 -1.56
CA ASN A 18 -12.28 -1.16 -0.48
C ASN A 18 -12.32 -2.64 -0.82
N GLU A 19 -13.37 -3.09 -1.49
CA GLU A 19 -13.48 -4.50 -1.86
C GLU A 19 -12.39 -4.91 -2.82
N GLU A 20 -12.09 -4.07 -3.81
CA GLU A 20 -11.01 -4.35 -4.75
C GLU A 20 -9.67 -4.38 -4.04
N ALA A 21 -9.46 -3.48 -3.09
CA ALA A 21 -8.23 -3.44 -2.31
C ALA A 21 -8.07 -4.69 -1.46
N VAL A 22 -9.15 -5.15 -0.84
CA VAL A 22 -9.12 -6.37 -0.02
C VAL A 22 -8.76 -7.57 -0.88
N ASN A 23 -9.35 -7.69 -2.07
CA ASN A 23 -9.07 -8.79 -2.97
C ASN A 23 -7.62 -8.75 -3.45
N PHE A 24 -7.11 -7.57 -3.75
CA PHE A 24 -5.72 -7.40 -4.14
C PHE A 24 -4.79 -7.82 -2.99
N ALA A 25 -5.12 -7.39 -1.77
CA ALA A 25 -4.32 -7.75 -0.60
C ALA A 25 -4.27 -9.27 -0.39
N LYS A 26 -5.39 -9.95 -0.58
CA LYS A 26 -5.44 -11.42 -0.47
C LYS A 26 -4.51 -12.07 -1.49
N ARG A 27 -4.54 -11.58 -2.72
CA ARG A 27 -3.66 -12.11 -3.76
C ARG A 27 -2.19 -11.95 -3.37
N LEU A 28 -1.84 -10.77 -2.85
CA LEU A 28 -0.45 -10.50 -2.46
C LEU A 28 0.00 -11.39 -1.32
N ARG A 29 -0.87 -11.63 -0.34
CA ARG A 29 -0.54 -12.52 0.78
C ARG A 29 -0.37 -13.95 0.29
N THR A 30 -1.13 -14.35 -0.71
CA THR A 30 -1.01 -15.69 -1.28
C THR A 30 0.29 -15.86 -2.05
N GLU A 31 0.69 -14.84 -2.80
CA GLU A 31 1.89 -14.93 -3.63
C GLU A 31 3.18 -14.72 -2.84
N ALA A 32 3.11 -14.00 -1.73
CA ALA A 32 4.28 -13.76 -0.87
C ALA A 32 3.89 -13.95 0.59
N PRO A 33 3.61 -15.19 1.01
CA PRO A 33 3.13 -15.43 2.37
C PRO A 33 4.18 -15.03 3.40
N ASP A 34 3.70 -14.38 4.46
CA ASP A 34 4.51 -14.01 5.62
C ASP A 34 5.70 -13.11 5.30
N ASP A 35 5.62 -12.35 4.21
CA ASP A 35 6.71 -11.48 3.81
C ASP A 35 6.15 -10.10 3.44
N PRO A 36 5.91 -9.22 4.44
CA PRO A 36 5.29 -7.92 4.17
C PRO A 36 6.06 -7.06 3.18
N ARG A 37 7.40 -7.06 3.27
CA ARG A 37 8.18 -6.22 2.38
C ARG A 37 8.05 -6.68 0.93
N ARG A 38 8.03 -7.99 0.71
CA ARG A 38 7.81 -8.53 -0.63
C ARG A 38 6.40 -8.27 -1.11
N GLN A 39 5.40 -8.36 -0.21
CA GLN A 39 4.02 -8.05 -0.56
C GLN A 39 3.89 -6.61 -1.04
N ILE A 40 4.57 -5.69 -0.34
CA ILE A 40 4.58 -4.27 -0.73
C ILE A 40 5.22 -4.11 -2.11
N GLY A 41 6.35 -4.77 -2.34
CA GLY A 41 7.03 -4.70 -3.63
C GLY A 41 6.17 -5.22 -4.77
N LEU A 42 5.50 -6.35 -4.54
CA LEU A 42 4.60 -6.90 -5.54
C LEU A 42 3.41 -5.98 -5.82
N ALA A 43 2.87 -5.35 -4.78
CA ALA A 43 1.77 -4.42 -4.96
C ALA A 43 2.15 -3.29 -5.90
N ILE A 44 3.31 -2.72 -5.68
CA ILE A 44 3.80 -1.61 -6.48
C ILE A 44 4.09 -2.08 -7.91
N GLU A 45 4.73 -3.23 -8.03
CA GLU A 45 5.08 -3.78 -9.34
C GLU A 45 3.82 -4.03 -10.19
N LEU A 46 2.81 -4.63 -9.59
CA LEU A 46 1.58 -4.96 -10.32
C LEU A 46 0.76 -3.71 -10.63
N ALA A 47 0.73 -2.75 -9.72
CA ALA A 47 -0.08 -1.55 -9.92
C ALA A 47 0.59 -0.55 -10.86
N LEU A 48 1.92 -0.45 -10.83
CA LEU A 48 2.64 0.58 -11.58
C LEU A 48 3.48 0.03 -12.72
N ALA A 49 3.49 -1.29 -12.89
CA ALA A 49 4.20 -1.97 -13.97
C ALA A 49 5.71 -1.69 -13.97
N ARG A 50 6.29 -1.58 -12.78
CA ARG A 50 7.74 -1.41 -12.61
C ARG A 50 8.14 -1.91 -11.22
N SER A 51 9.43 -2.17 -11.05
CA SER A 51 9.93 -2.59 -9.74
C SER A 51 9.83 -1.46 -8.71
N ALA A 52 9.56 -1.83 -7.47
CA ALA A 52 9.55 -0.88 -6.37
C ALA A 52 10.98 -0.45 -6.05
N THR A 53 11.15 0.80 -5.68
CA THR A 53 12.44 1.27 -5.17
C THR A 53 12.55 0.92 -3.69
N ALA A 54 13.78 0.91 -3.16
CA ALA A 54 13.98 0.67 -1.74
C ALA A 54 13.22 1.69 -0.89
N ARG A 55 13.15 2.91 -1.37
CA ARG A 55 12.46 3.99 -0.67
C ARG A 55 10.96 3.74 -0.61
N GLU A 56 10.40 3.22 -1.70
CA GLU A 56 8.98 2.87 -1.73
C GLU A 56 8.67 1.71 -0.80
N LEU A 57 9.57 0.73 -0.74
CA LEU A 57 9.40 -0.38 0.19
C LEU A 57 9.41 0.13 1.64
N ASP A 58 10.35 1.01 1.96
CA ASP A 58 10.42 1.60 3.30
C ASP A 58 9.17 2.40 3.61
N TYR A 59 8.68 3.17 2.65
CA TYR A 59 7.47 3.95 2.84
C TYR A 59 6.27 3.04 3.12
N GLY A 60 6.15 1.96 2.37
CA GLY A 60 5.04 1.02 2.56
C GLY A 60 5.07 0.37 3.94
N MET A 61 6.27 -0.02 4.40
CA MET A 61 6.40 -0.60 5.73
C MET A 61 6.01 0.41 6.81
N GLU A 62 6.46 1.65 6.66
CA GLU A 62 6.12 2.70 7.61
C GLU A 62 4.63 3.02 7.59
N PHE A 63 4.04 3.08 6.40
CA PHE A 63 2.60 3.34 6.26
C PHE A 63 1.79 2.34 7.06
N ILE A 64 2.11 1.05 6.89
CA ILE A 64 1.39 -0.01 7.59
C ILE A 64 1.56 0.13 9.09
N GLU A 65 2.78 0.41 9.54
CA GLU A 65 3.06 0.58 10.97
C GLU A 65 2.26 1.74 11.56
N VAL A 66 2.21 2.87 10.84
CA VAL A 66 1.47 4.04 11.30
C VAL A 66 -0.02 3.74 11.37
N MET A 67 -0.55 3.02 10.38
CA MET A 67 -1.96 2.64 10.40
C MET A 67 -2.29 1.79 11.62
N MET A 68 -1.40 0.87 11.96
CA MET A 68 -1.61 0.02 13.14
C MET A 68 -1.50 0.81 14.43
N ARG A 69 -0.51 1.68 14.52
CA ARG A 69 -0.22 2.42 15.75
C ARG A 69 -1.19 3.56 16.00
N GLU A 70 -1.44 4.37 14.98
CA GLU A 70 -2.21 5.60 15.15
C GLU A 70 -3.69 5.42 14.86
N HIS A 71 -4.04 4.50 14.00
CA HIS A 71 -5.45 4.26 13.64
C HIS A 71 -5.99 2.97 14.21
N LYS A 72 -5.20 2.28 15.02
CA LYS A 72 -5.62 1.07 15.76
C LYS A 72 -6.10 -0.05 14.85
N LEU A 73 -5.56 -0.13 13.64
CA LEU A 73 -5.93 -1.19 12.71
C LEU A 73 -5.15 -2.46 13.00
N SER A 74 -5.75 -3.60 12.68
CA SER A 74 -5.02 -4.86 12.70
C SER A 74 -3.98 -4.86 11.56
N PRO A 75 -2.99 -5.77 11.61
CA PRO A 75 -2.06 -5.87 10.49
C PRO A 75 -2.75 -6.10 9.16
N GLU A 76 -3.79 -6.92 9.14
CA GLU A 76 -4.53 -7.18 7.92
C GLU A 76 -5.25 -5.94 7.42
N GLU A 77 -5.92 -5.22 8.32
CA GLU A 77 -6.62 -3.99 7.95
C GLU A 77 -5.64 -2.92 7.46
N ALA A 78 -4.49 -2.82 8.13
CA ALA A 78 -3.48 -1.85 7.73
C ALA A 78 -2.96 -2.15 6.33
N PHE A 79 -2.74 -3.43 6.02
CA PHE A 79 -2.28 -3.81 4.70
C PHE A 79 -3.36 -3.56 3.64
N ASN A 80 -4.64 -3.79 3.99
CA ASN A 80 -5.74 -3.47 3.08
C ASN A 80 -5.78 -1.97 2.77
N ARG A 81 -5.46 -1.12 3.75
CA ARG A 81 -5.36 0.32 3.50
C ARG A 81 -4.21 0.64 2.57
N PHE A 82 -3.09 -0.05 2.73
CA PHE A 82 -1.96 0.14 1.83
C PHE A 82 -2.31 -0.23 0.40
N THR A 83 -2.98 -1.36 0.19
CA THR A 83 -3.37 -1.75 -1.16
C THR A 83 -4.36 -0.76 -1.77
N LEU A 84 -5.27 -0.23 -0.96
CA LEU A 84 -6.19 0.79 -1.44
C LEU A 84 -5.42 2.04 -1.89
N LEU A 85 -4.43 2.44 -1.11
CA LEU A 85 -3.56 3.56 -1.46
C LEU A 85 -2.88 3.33 -2.80
N VAL A 86 -2.23 2.17 -2.95
CA VAL A 86 -1.46 1.87 -4.15
C VAL A 86 -2.36 1.84 -5.39
N LEU A 87 -3.55 1.25 -5.28
CA LEU A 87 -4.46 1.18 -6.42
C LEU A 87 -4.96 2.55 -6.86
N ASN A 88 -5.05 3.50 -5.95
CA ASN A 88 -5.60 4.81 -6.24
C ASN A 88 -4.55 5.88 -6.50
N LEU A 89 -3.29 5.62 -6.18
CA LEU A 89 -2.21 6.54 -6.51
C LEU A 89 -1.72 6.26 -7.91
N ASN A 90 -1.37 7.30 -8.61
CA ASN A 90 -0.63 7.09 -9.85
C ASN A 90 0.85 7.21 -9.54
N GLU A 91 1.67 6.85 -10.52
CA GLU A 91 3.11 6.78 -10.34
C GLU A 91 3.73 8.09 -9.89
N PHE A 92 3.07 9.17 -10.22
CA PHE A 92 3.54 10.51 -9.89
C PHE A 92 3.84 10.66 -8.39
N PHE A 93 3.05 10.02 -7.54
CA PHE A 93 3.20 10.18 -6.10
C PHE A 93 4.42 9.46 -5.53
N PHE A 94 5.08 8.63 -6.32
CA PHE A 94 6.25 7.90 -5.87
C PHE A 94 7.55 8.44 -6.47
N VAL A 95 7.47 9.52 -7.21
CA VAL A 95 8.65 10.16 -7.81
C VAL A 95 9.10 11.32 -6.94
N ASP A 96 10.36 11.38 -6.66
CA ASP A 96 10.92 12.47 -5.87
C ASP A 96 11.57 13.52 -6.73
#